data_0c7eaa9b5f37bf1f4669b329b7b62f9f
#
_entry.id   0c7eaa9b5f37bf1f4669b329b7b62f9f
#
_cell.length_a   1.000
_cell.length_b   1.000
_cell.length_c   1.000
_cell.angle_alpha   90.00
_cell.angle_beta   90.00
_cell.angle_gamma   90.00
#
_symmetry.space_group_name_H-M   'P 1'
#
loop_
_entity.id
_entity.type
_entity.pdbx_description
1 polymer ?
#
loop_
_entity_poly.entity_id
_entity_poly.type
_entity_poly.pdbx_seq_one_letter_code
_entity_poly.pdbx_strand_id
1 'polypeptide(L)'
;MAAARPARLVVLVSGSGTNLQALLDAIAADPGYGARVIAVGADRDGIAGLERARRAGLPTFVVRVQDHGSREEWDSALAAAAAAYEPDLVVSAGFMKILGKEFLARFGGRIVNTHPALLPSFPGAHGVREALGYGVKVTGCTVHFVDDGIDTGPIIAQAAVAVLPEDTEEALHERIKEVERGLLVDVVGRLARDGYRIEGRKVTIPS
;
A
#
# COMPACT_ATOMS: atom_id res chain seq x y z
N MET A 1 17.56 26.17 8.00
CA MET A 1 16.39 25.37 8.40
C MET A 1 16.89 23.96 8.69
N ALA A 2 16.59 23.38 9.85
CA ALA A 2 16.91 21.97 10.10
C ALA A 2 16.14 21.12 9.09
N ALA A 3 16.82 20.19 8.41
CA ALA A 3 16.14 19.24 7.51
C ALA A 3 15.08 18.48 8.32
N ALA A 4 13.84 18.46 7.83
CA ALA A 4 12.78 17.69 8.44
C ALA A 4 13.23 16.22 8.49
N ARG A 5 12.98 15.52 9.61
CA ARG A 5 13.32 14.10 9.69
C ARG A 5 12.56 13.31 8.61
N PRO A 6 13.17 12.29 8.00
CA PRO A 6 12.46 11.43 7.07
C PRO A 6 11.22 10.78 7.73
N ALA A 7 10.10 10.76 7.00
CA ALA A 7 8.89 10.09 7.46
C ALA A 7 9.12 8.59 7.69
N ARG A 8 8.57 8.07 8.75
CA ARG A 8 8.74 6.67 9.20
C ARG A 8 7.64 5.81 8.58
N LEU A 9 8.01 4.84 7.77
CA LEU A 9 7.07 3.95 7.10
C LEU A 9 7.07 2.57 7.75
N VAL A 10 5.90 2.06 8.12
CA VAL A 10 5.67 0.63 8.27
C VAL A 10 5.02 0.11 7.00
N VAL A 11 5.57 -0.94 6.41
CA VAL A 11 5.05 -1.54 5.17
C VAL A 11 4.45 -2.89 5.47
N LEU A 12 3.20 -3.12 5.06
CA LEU A 12 2.50 -4.40 5.23
C LEU A 12 2.50 -5.18 3.92
N VAL A 13 2.83 -6.47 4.00
CA VAL A 13 2.94 -7.37 2.83
C VAL A 13 2.30 -8.74 3.10
N SER A 14 1.76 -9.39 2.06
CA SER A 14 1.23 -10.77 2.14
C SER A 14 1.88 -11.74 1.15
N GLY A 15 2.81 -11.29 0.30
CA GLY A 15 3.35 -12.12 -0.78
C GLY A 15 4.74 -11.72 -1.25
N SER A 16 4.90 -11.49 -2.56
CA SER A 16 6.19 -11.24 -3.22
C SER A 16 6.94 -10.01 -2.76
N GLY A 17 6.24 -8.97 -2.31
CA GLY A 17 6.83 -7.72 -1.81
C GLY A 17 7.50 -6.88 -2.91
N THR A 18 7.01 -6.94 -4.15
CA THR A 18 7.59 -6.13 -5.25
C THR A 18 7.37 -4.64 -5.07
N ASN A 19 6.23 -4.23 -4.51
CA ASN A 19 5.98 -2.83 -4.12
C ASN A 19 6.90 -2.37 -2.97
N LEU A 20 7.15 -3.25 -1.98
CA LEU A 20 8.15 -2.98 -0.95
C LEU A 20 9.53 -2.79 -1.56
N GLN A 21 9.94 -3.67 -2.49
CA GLN A 21 11.25 -3.54 -3.13
C GLN A 21 11.38 -2.21 -3.88
N ALA A 22 10.35 -1.83 -4.65
CA ALA A 22 10.36 -0.55 -5.37
C ALA A 22 10.53 0.66 -4.43
N LEU A 23 9.87 0.64 -3.26
CA LEU A 23 10.04 1.67 -2.23
C LEU A 23 11.47 1.68 -1.67
N LEU A 24 12.04 0.50 -1.37
CA LEU A 24 13.40 0.38 -0.84
C LEU A 24 14.43 0.90 -1.85
N ASP A 25 14.27 0.54 -3.12
CA ASP A 25 15.17 0.96 -4.20
C ASP A 25 15.11 2.49 -4.41
N ALA A 26 13.91 3.06 -4.40
CA ALA A 26 13.73 4.50 -4.55
C ALA A 26 14.32 5.29 -3.37
N ILE A 27 14.11 4.82 -2.14
CA ILE A 27 14.70 5.42 -0.93
C ILE A 27 16.23 5.35 -0.96
N ALA A 28 16.80 4.24 -1.44
CA ALA A 28 18.25 4.09 -1.55
C ALA A 28 18.85 4.96 -2.66
N ALA A 29 18.11 5.17 -3.76
CA ALA A 29 18.57 5.95 -4.90
C ALA A 29 18.48 7.46 -4.69
N ASP A 30 17.55 7.93 -3.85
CA ASP A 30 17.31 9.37 -3.62
C ASP A 30 17.42 9.73 -2.14
N PRO A 31 18.52 10.35 -1.69
CA PRO A 31 18.65 10.88 -0.34
C PRO A 31 17.58 11.91 0.04
N GLY A 32 16.97 12.56 -0.96
CA GLY A 32 15.88 13.52 -0.80
C GLY A 32 14.48 12.90 -0.81
N TYR A 33 14.35 11.58 -0.86
CA TYR A 33 13.05 10.90 -0.94
C TYR A 33 12.08 11.27 0.20
N GLY A 34 12.61 11.68 1.33
CA GLY A 34 11.82 12.18 2.46
C GLY A 34 11.19 11.12 3.36
N ALA A 35 11.39 9.84 3.08
CA ALA A 35 10.88 8.74 3.90
C ALA A 35 11.92 7.63 4.12
N ARG A 36 11.67 6.79 5.14
CA ARG A 36 12.44 5.56 5.38
C ARG A 36 11.51 4.43 5.87
N VAL A 37 11.72 3.22 5.39
CA VAL A 37 11.07 2.04 5.94
C VAL A 37 11.73 1.70 7.27
N ILE A 38 10.93 1.55 8.32
CA ILE A 38 11.41 1.27 9.68
C ILE A 38 11.07 -0.14 10.14
N ALA A 39 10.02 -0.74 9.58
CA ALA A 39 9.67 -2.14 9.80
C ALA A 39 8.75 -2.65 8.68
N VAL A 40 8.72 -3.97 8.52
CA VAL A 40 7.83 -4.66 7.58
C VAL A 40 7.00 -5.68 8.33
N GLY A 41 5.66 -5.56 8.20
CA GLY A 41 4.70 -6.47 8.80
C GLY A 41 4.10 -7.44 7.78
N ALA A 42 3.73 -8.63 8.22
CA ALA A 42 3.06 -9.61 7.38
C ALA A 42 1.97 -10.39 8.15
N ASP A 43 1.02 -10.95 7.39
CA ASP A 43 -0.03 -11.83 7.92
C ASP A 43 0.38 -13.32 7.93
N ARG A 44 1.58 -13.64 7.43
CA ARG A 44 2.13 -15.00 7.35
C ARG A 44 3.65 -14.99 7.21
N ASP A 45 4.28 -16.11 7.56
CA ASP A 45 5.72 -16.33 7.36
C ASP A 45 6.05 -16.86 5.97
N GLY A 46 7.37 -16.99 5.72
CA GLY A 46 7.90 -17.67 4.55
C GLY A 46 7.65 -16.96 3.22
N ILE A 47 7.30 -15.68 3.25
CA ILE A 47 7.02 -14.90 2.04
C ILE A 47 8.24 -14.10 1.59
N ALA A 48 8.38 -13.92 0.27
CA ALA A 48 9.49 -13.20 -0.32
C ALA A 48 9.57 -11.74 0.17
N GLY A 49 8.43 -11.11 0.50
CA GLY A 49 8.40 -9.76 1.05
C GLY A 49 9.18 -9.62 2.37
N LEU A 50 9.08 -10.61 3.28
CA LEU A 50 9.87 -10.62 4.51
C LEU A 50 11.36 -10.85 4.24
N GLU A 51 11.70 -11.69 3.25
CA GLU A 51 13.11 -11.90 2.87
C GLU A 51 13.75 -10.62 2.30
N ARG A 52 12.99 -9.84 1.51
CA ARG A 52 13.45 -8.52 1.04
C ARG A 52 13.75 -7.58 2.20
N ALA A 53 12.85 -7.52 3.19
CA ALA A 53 13.03 -6.71 4.38
C ALA A 53 14.29 -7.11 5.17
N ARG A 54 14.50 -8.41 5.40
CA ARG A 54 15.68 -8.92 6.10
C ARG A 54 16.98 -8.61 5.36
N ARG A 55 17.01 -8.77 4.03
CA ARG A 55 18.19 -8.40 3.20
C ARG A 55 18.50 -6.91 3.28
N ALA A 56 17.47 -6.08 3.46
CA ALA A 56 17.65 -4.64 3.67
C ALA A 56 17.98 -4.27 5.13
N GLY A 57 18.17 -5.25 6.03
CA GLY A 57 18.47 -5.03 7.44
C GLY A 57 17.31 -4.46 8.25
N LEU A 58 16.08 -4.64 7.78
CA LEU A 58 14.89 -4.08 8.41
C LEU A 58 14.27 -5.04 9.42
N PRO A 59 13.77 -4.54 10.55
CA PRO A 59 12.93 -5.29 11.47
C PRO A 59 11.69 -5.84 10.75
N THR A 60 11.29 -7.07 11.11
CA THR A 60 10.07 -7.69 10.60
C THR A 60 9.19 -8.18 11.73
N PHE A 61 7.87 -8.14 11.54
CA PHE A 61 6.91 -8.76 12.45
C PHE A 61 5.85 -9.54 11.67
N VAL A 62 5.31 -10.58 12.26
CA VAL A 62 4.27 -11.41 11.68
C VAL A 62 3.13 -11.55 12.67
N VAL A 63 1.91 -11.23 12.23
CA VAL A 63 0.68 -11.41 13.02
C VAL A 63 -0.28 -12.25 12.18
N ARG A 64 -0.35 -13.55 12.50
CA ARG A 64 -1.18 -14.50 11.75
C ARG A 64 -2.61 -14.47 12.27
N VAL A 65 -3.57 -14.46 11.36
CA VAL A 65 -5.01 -14.51 11.72
C VAL A 65 -5.33 -15.73 12.58
N GLN A 66 -4.74 -16.88 12.25
CA GLN A 66 -4.99 -18.15 12.92
C GLN A 66 -4.48 -18.23 14.38
N ASP A 67 -3.59 -17.32 14.78
CA ASP A 67 -3.02 -17.30 16.13
C ASP A 67 -3.92 -16.52 17.11
N HIS A 68 -5.08 -16.01 16.65
CA HIS A 68 -6.01 -15.20 17.43
C HIS A 68 -7.41 -15.82 17.39
N GLY A 69 -8.19 -15.63 18.46
CA GLY A 69 -9.52 -16.19 18.60
C GLY A 69 -10.59 -15.50 17.75
N SER A 70 -10.33 -14.26 17.34
CA SER A 70 -11.23 -13.48 16.47
C SER A 70 -10.48 -12.55 15.54
N ARG A 71 -11.21 -12.00 14.54
CA ARG A 71 -10.66 -10.98 13.65
C ARG A 71 -10.35 -9.69 14.37
N GLU A 72 -11.12 -9.33 15.37
CA GLU A 72 -10.95 -8.15 16.22
C GLU A 72 -9.67 -8.27 17.06
N GLU A 73 -9.43 -9.43 17.65
CA GLU A 73 -8.19 -9.70 18.40
C GLU A 73 -6.96 -9.62 17.49
N TRP A 74 -7.04 -10.20 16.29
CA TRP A 74 -5.98 -10.12 15.30
C TRP A 74 -5.72 -8.67 14.87
N ASP A 75 -6.76 -7.91 14.61
CA ASP A 75 -6.66 -6.50 14.18
C ASP A 75 -5.99 -5.65 15.28
N SER A 76 -6.40 -5.82 16.52
CA SER A 76 -5.77 -5.20 17.69
C SER A 76 -4.29 -5.55 17.81
N ALA A 77 -3.94 -6.84 17.64
CA ALA A 77 -2.55 -7.29 17.71
C ALA A 77 -1.71 -6.71 16.57
N LEU A 78 -2.25 -6.67 15.33
CA LEU A 78 -1.59 -6.06 14.18
C LEU A 78 -1.37 -4.55 14.40
N ALA A 79 -2.40 -3.85 14.91
CA ALA A 79 -2.31 -2.44 15.22
C ALA A 79 -1.25 -2.16 16.30
N ALA A 80 -1.20 -2.97 17.37
CA ALA A 80 -0.21 -2.85 18.42
C ALA A 80 1.22 -3.11 17.90
N ALA A 81 1.39 -4.16 17.09
CA ALA A 81 2.70 -4.50 16.50
C ALA A 81 3.22 -3.39 15.57
N ALA A 82 2.36 -2.83 14.72
CA ALA A 82 2.74 -1.70 13.87
C ALA A 82 3.04 -0.44 14.67
N ALA A 83 2.26 -0.16 15.71
CA ALA A 83 2.40 1.03 16.55
C ALA A 83 3.69 1.04 17.39
N ALA A 84 4.23 -0.11 17.73
CA ALA A 84 5.51 -0.22 18.44
C ALA A 84 6.68 0.44 17.68
N TYR A 85 6.52 0.60 16.37
CA TYR A 85 7.50 1.29 15.52
C TYR A 85 7.19 2.79 15.32
N GLU A 86 6.11 3.32 15.86
CA GLU A 86 5.72 4.74 15.74
C GLU A 86 5.79 5.27 14.30
N PRO A 87 5.03 4.67 13.33
CA PRO A 87 5.06 5.13 11.94
C PRO A 87 4.33 6.45 11.75
N ASP A 88 4.85 7.28 10.85
CA ASP A 88 4.15 8.44 10.32
C ASP A 88 3.11 8.01 9.27
N LEU A 89 3.45 7.02 8.44
CA LEU A 89 2.56 6.41 7.44
C LEU A 89 2.65 4.87 7.51
N VAL A 90 1.54 4.21 7.22
CA VAL A 90 1.48 2.77 6.96
C VAL A 90 1.21 2.56 5.48
N VAL A 91 2.01 1.72 4.82
CA VAL A 91 1.84 1.39 3.40
C VAL A 91 1.39 -0.06 3.27
N SER A 92 0.17 -0.26 2.79
CA SER A 92 -0.36 -1.57 2.42
C SER A 92 0.16 -1.93 1.01
N ALA A 93 1.26 -2.66 0.95
CA ALA A 93 1.98 -2.98 -0.29
C ALA A 93 1.67 -4.42 -0.75
N GLY A 94 0.44 -4.65 -1.19
CA GLY A 94 -0.06 -5.98 -1.50
C GLY A 94 -0.38 -6.81 -0.24
N PHE A 95 -0.93 -6.16 0.76
CA PHE A 95 -1.43 -6.81 1.97
C PHE A 95 -2.86 -7.28 1.76
N MET A 96 -3.09 -8.60 1.81
CA MET A 96 -4.34 -9.24 1.40
C MET A 96 -5.37 -9.41 2.54
N LYS A 97 -5.26 -8.60 3.59
CA LYS A 97 -6.22 -8.62 4.70
C LYS A 97 -6.87 -7.26 4.86
N ILE A 98 -8.18 -7.27 5.09
CA ILE A 98 -8.92 -6.07 5.45
C ILE A 98 -8.46 -5.63 6.84
N LEU A 99 -8.03 -4.40 6.96
CA LEU A 99 -7.68 -3.76 8.22
C LEU A 99 -8.98 -3.39 8.97
N GLY A 100 -9.05 -3.73 10.24
CA GLY A 100 -10.24 -3.56 11.03
C GLY A 100 -10.29 -2.23 11.79
N LYS A 101 -11.30 -2.11 12.66
CA LYS A 101 -11.60 -0.87 13.37
C LYS A 101 -10.48 -0.40 14.30
N GLU A 102 -9.79 -1.32 14.98
CA GLU A 102 -8.71 -0.96 15.89
C GLU A 102 -7.50 -0.41 15.14
N PHE A 103 -7.18 -1.03 13.98
CA PHE A 103 -6.12 -0.54 13.11
C PHE A 103 -6.46 0.83 12.53
N LEU A 104 -7.70 1.00 12.05
CA LEU A 104 -8.17 2.26 11.48
C LEU A 104 -8.28 3.37 12.54
N ALA A 105 -8.70 3.06 13.76
CA ALA A 105 -8.74 4.03 14.86
C ALA A 105 -7.34 4.58 15.18
N ARG A 106 -6.31 3.75 15.02
CA ARG A 106 -4.94 4.13 15.33
C ARG A 106 -4.21 4.84 14.19
N PHE A 107 -4.49 4.44 12.95
CA PHE A 107 -3.75 4.90 11.77
C PHE A 107 -4.63 5.55 10.70
N GLY A 108 -5.92 5.76 10.93
CA GLY A 108 -6.83 6.39 9.98
C GLY A 108 -6.30 7.70 9.41
N GLY A 109 -6.47 7.89 8.10
CA GLY A 109 -5.91 9.00 7.36
C GLY A 109 -4.39 8.93 7.12
N ARG A 110 -3.73 7.83 7.53
CA ARG A 110 -2.28 7.59 7.36
C ARG A 110 -1.97 6.22 6.78
N ILE A 111 -2.96 5.50 6.27
CA ILE A 111 -2.80 4.18 5.65
C ILE A 111 -2.96 4.36 4.14
N VAL A 112 -1.91 4.11 3.39
CA VAL A 112 -1.87 4.18 1.92
C VAL A 112 -1.97 2.76 1.37
N ASN A 113 -2.87 2.54 0.42
CA ASN A 113 -3.05 1.27 -0.27
C ASN A 113 -2.98 1.46 -1.79
N THR A 114 -2.64 0.39 -2.51
CA THR A 114 -2.75 0.32 -3.96
C THR A 114 -3.82 -0.68 -4.35
N HIS A 115 -4.58 -0.34 -5.40
CA HIS A 115 -5.61 -1.21 -5.97
C HIS A 115 -5.44 -1.28 -7.50
N PRO A 116 -5.46 -2.49 -8.13
CA PRO A 116 -5.17 -2.66 -9.54
C PRO A 116 -6.40 -2.41 -10.45
N ALA A 117 -7.11 -1.30 -10.21
CA ALA A 117 -8.16 -0.79 -11.07
C ALA A 117 -8.29 0.74 -10.90
N LEU A 118 -9.05 1.39 -11.79
CA LEU A 118 -9.39 2.80 -11.68
C LEU A 118 -10.63 2.96 -10.77
N LEU A 119 -10.42 3.05 -9.47
CA LEU A 119 -11.51 3.29 -8.52
C LEU A 119 -12.33 4.54 -8.91
N PRO A 120 -13.64 4.53 -8.71
CA PRO A 120 -14.45 3.58 -7.96
C PRO A 120 -14.86 2.32 -8.74
N SER A 121 -14.34 2.09 -9.94
CA SER A 121 -14.65 0.89 -10.72
C SER A 121 -13.88 -0.31 -10.20
N PHE A 122 -14.52 -1.48 -10.18
CA PHE A 122 -13.92 -2.78 -9.86
C PHE A 122 -13.20 -2.84 -8.51
N PRO A 123 -13.85 -2.47 -7.39
CA PRO A 123 -13.27 -2.61 -6.05
C PRO A 123 -13.17 -4.08 -5.65
N GLY A 124 -12.33 -4.39 -4.65
CA GLY A 124 -12.20 -5.74 -4.09
C GLY A 124 -11.11 -6.59 -4.74
N ALA A 125 -11.14 -7.90 -4.46
CA ALA A 125 -10.01 -8.79 -4.72
C ALA A 125 -9.77 -9.13 -6.21
N HIS A 126 -10.71 -8.83 -7.11
CA HIS A 126 -10.70 -9.33 -8.50
C HIS A 126 -10.77 -8.22 -9.55
N GLY A 127 -10.33 -7.00 -9.24
CA GLY A 127 -10.47 -5.84 -10.09
C GLY A 127 -9.94 -6.03 -11.52
N VAL A 128 -8.82 -6.72 -11.73
CA VAL A 128 -8.28 -7.01 -13.07
C VAL A 128 -9.18 -7.95 -13.86
N ARG A 129 -9.64 -9.05 -13.23
CA ARG A 129 -10.56 -10.01 -13.85
C ARG A 129 -11.90 -9.35 -14.21
N GLU A 130 -12.43 -8.55 -13.31
CA GLU A 130 -13.71 -7.85 -13.53
C GLU A 130 -13.59 -6.83 -14.66
N ALA A 131 -12.50 -6.07 -14.72
CA ALA A 131 -12.22 -5.13 -15.80
C ALA A 131 -12.17 -5.84 -17.17
N LEU A 132 -11.46 -6.97 -17.28
CA LEU A 132 -11.42 -7.80 -18.48
C LEU A 132 -12.80 -8.35 -18.83
N GLY A 133 -13.51 -8.93 -17.86
CA GLY A 133 -14.83 -9.52 -18.07
C GLY A 133 -15.89 -8.49 -18.47
N TYR A 134 -15.77 -7.25 -18.00
CA TYR A 134 -16.64 -6.15 -18.39
C TYR A 134 -16.34 -5.64 -19.82
N GLY A 135 -15.12 -5.87 -20.32
CA GLY A 135 -14.71 -5.48 -21.66
C GLY A 135 -14.27 -4.02 -21.79
N VAL A 136 -13.79 -3.41 -20.68
CA VAL A 136 -13.23 -2.05 -20.73
C VAL A 136 -12.00 -1.98 -21.63
N LYS A 137 -11.74 -0.83 -22.21
CA LYS A 137 -10.57 -0.58 -23.07
C LYS A 137 -9.43 0.09 -22.32
N VAL A 138 -9.74 0.63 -21.14
CA VAL A 138 -8.79 1.28 -20.24
C VAL A 138 -9.12 0.86 -18.81
N THR A 139 -8.12 0.42 -18.09
CA THR A 139 -8.13 0.19 -16.64
C THR A 139 -6.92 0.90 -16.05
N GLY A 140 -6.38 0.46 -14.93
CA GLY A 140 -5.19 1.07 -14.34
C GLY A 140 -4.98 0.67 -12.91
N CYS A 141 -4.38 1.58 -12.16
CA CYS A 141 -4.20 1.43 -10.73
C CYS A 141 -4.55 2.71 -9.98
N THR A 142 -4.91 2.55 -8.72
CA THR A 142 -5.27 3.64 -7.81
C THR A 142 -4.43 3.52 -6.55
N VAL A 143 -3.84 4.63 -6.11
CA VAL A 143 -3.28 4.81 -4.77
C VAL A 143 -4.28 5.63 -3.97
N HIS A 144 -4.72 5.13 -2.83
CA HIS A 144 -5.75 5.76 -2.01
C HIS A 144 -5.46 5.60 -0.52
N PHE A 145 -6.07 6.43 0.30
CA PHE A 145 -6.11 6.18 1.74
C PHE A 145 -7.14 5.10 2.07
N VAL A 146 -6.85 4.29 3.08
CA VAL A 146 -7.77 3.25 3.55
C VAL A 146 -8.77 3.86 4.53
N ASP A 147 -10.04 3.54 4.34
CA ASP A 147 -11.15 3.80 5.26
C ASP A 147 -11.83 2.49 5.70
N ASP A 148 -13.03 2.56 6.27
CA ASP A 148 -13.78 1.41 6.79
C ASP A 148 -14.48 0.58 5.71
N GLY A 149 -14.47 1.03 4.45
CA GLY A 149 -15.01 0.29 3.31
C GLY A 149 -13.91 -0.49 2.55
N ILE A 150 -14.35 -1.27 1.56
CA ILE A 150 -13.44 -1.97 0.66
C ILE A 150 -13.12 -1.05 -0.53
N ASP A 151 -11.88 -0.59 -0.58
CA ASP A 151 -11.36 0.31 -1.62
C ASP A 151 -12.21 1.59 -1.82
N THR A 152 -12.82 2.08 -0.75
CA THR A 152 -13.71 3.25 -0.77
C THR A 152 -13.04 4.54 -0.31
N GLY A 153 -11.85 4.50 0.20
CA GLY A 153 -11.16 5.65 0.78
C GLY A 153 -10.76 6.74 -0.23
N PRO A 154 -10.35 7.92 0.27
CA PRO A 154 -9.99 9.05 -0.58
C PRO A 154 -8.84 8.72 -1.54
N ILE A 155 -9.07 8.97 -2.83
CA ILE A 155 -8.08 8.71 -3.90
C ILE A 155 -6.97 9.77 -3.84
N ILE A 156 -5.72 9.31 -3.86
CA ILE A 156 -4.53 10.17 -3.87
C ILE A 156 -4.07 10.40 -5.31
N ALA A 157 -3.90 9.31 -6.07
CA ALA A 157 -3.48 9.35 -7.46
C ALA A 157 -3.95 8.11 -8.22
N GLN A 158 -4.04 8.24 -9.54
CA GLN A 158 -4.42 7.17 -10.45
C GLN A 158 -3.55 7.20 -11.71
N ALA A 159 -3.30 6.02 -12.28
CA ALA A 159 -2.63 5.89 -13.56
C ALA A 159 -3.39 4.91 -14.45
N ALA A 160 -3.61 5.31 -15.71
CA ALA A 160 -4.34 4.52 -16.68
C ALA A 160 -3.44 3.49 -17.37
N VAL A 161 -4.00 2.33 -17.68
CA VAL A 161 -3.35 1.24 -18.42
C VAL A 161 -4.32 0.76 -19.51
N ALA A 162 -3.84 0.67 -20.74
CA ALA A 162 -4.64 0.14 -21.85
C ALA A 162 -4.87 -1.37 -21.68
N VAL A 163 -6.10 -1.81 -21.99
CA VAL A 163 -6.45 -3.22 -22.13
C VAL A 163 -6.33 -3.60 -23.60
N LEU A 164 -5.44 -4.55 -23.90
CA LEU A 164 -5.18 -5.02 -25.24
C LEU A 164 -6.15 -6.17 -25.61
N PRO A 165 -6.47 -6.36 -26.90
CA PRO A 165 -7.42 -7.40 -27.33
C PRO A 165 -7.05 -8.82 -26.87
N GLU A 166 -5.75 -9.12 -26.78
CA GLU A 166 -5.23 -10.45 -26.45
C GLU A 166 -4.82 -10.59 -24.98
N ASP A 167 -5.18 -9.63 -24.13
CA ASP A 167 -4.79 -9.68 -22.72
C ASP A 167 -5.42 -10.87 -22.01
N THR A 168 -4.56 -11.65 -21.34
CA THR A 168 -4.98 -12.51 -20.23
C THR A 168 -5.01 -11.71 -18.93
N GLU A 169 -5.64 -12.24 -17.88
CA GLU A 169 -5.64 -11.63 -16.56
C GLU A 169 -4.20 -11.40 -16.05
N GLU A 170 -3.32 -12.39 -16.26
CA GLU A 170 -1.92 -12.31 -15.85
C GLU A 170 -1.16 -11.21 -16.62
N ALA A 171 -1.31 -11.16 -17.95
CA ALA A 171 -0.61 -10.19 -18.79
C ALA A 171 -1.01 -8.76 -18.44
N LEU A 172 -2.31 -8.50 -18.29
CA LEU A 172 -2.81 -7.20 -17.88
C LEU A 172 -2.36 -6.86 -16.45
N HIS A 173 -2.43 -7.82 -15.52
CA HIS A 173 -2.02 -7.60 -14.14
C HIS A 173 -0.53 -7.24 -14.02
N GLU A 174 0.35 -7.94 -14.75
CA GLU A 174 1.79 -7.58 -14.75
C GLU A 174 2.03 -6.17 -15.28
N ARG A 175 1.34 -5.77 -16.36
CA ARG A 175 1.42 -4.40 -16.89
C ARG A 175 0.92 -3.36 -15.88
N ILE A 176 -0.18 -3.64 -15.17
CA ILE A 176 -0.69 -2.77 -14.11
C ILE A 176 0.32 -2.65 -12.97
N LYS A 177 0.92 -3.76 -12.52
CA LYS A 177 1.93 -3.77 -11.45
C LYS A 177 3.16 -2.91 -11.76
N GLU A 178 3.59 -2.85 -13.03
CA GLU A 178 4.70 -1.98 -13.42
C GLU A 178 4.37 -0.51 -13.18
N VAL A 179 3.18 -0.09 -13.61
CA VAL A 179 2.69 1.29 -13.41
C VAL A 179 2.41 1.57 -11.94
N GLU A 180 1.80 0.61 -11.24
CA GLU A 180 1.46 0.71 -9.82
C GLU A 180 2.70 0.96 -8.94
N ARG A 181 3.80 0.25 -9.20
CA ARG A 181 5.06 0.43 -8.46
C ARG A 181 5.58 1.86 -8.59
N GLY A 182 5.61 2.39 -9.80
CA GLY A 182 6.03 3.78 -10.05
C GLY A 182 5.12 4.79 -9.36
N LEU A 183 3.79 4.60 -9.48
CA LEU A 183 2.81 5.48 -8.86
C LEU A 183 2.90 5.47 -7.33
N LEU A 184 3.03 4.28 -6.71
CA LEU A 184 3.18 4.15 -5.26
C LEU A 184 4.42 4.87 -4.75
N VAL A 185 5.56 4.68 -5.43
CA VAL A 185 6.83 5.32 -5.08
C VAL A 185 6.71 6.85 -5.15
N ASP A 186 6.15 7.39 -6.23
CA ASP A 186 5.93 8.84 -6.37
C ASP A 186 5.03 9.38 -5.26
N VAL A 187 3.88 8.75 -5.06
CA VAL A 187 2.89 9.17 -4.05
C VAL A 187 3.48 9.17 -2.65
N VAL A 188 4.11 8.06 -2.23
CA VAL A 188 4.67 7.95 -0.87
C VAL A 188 5.77 9.01 -0.65
N GLY A 189 6.63 9.23 -1.64
CA GLY A 189 7.65 10.28 -1.56
C GLY A 189 7.06 11.68 -1.41
N ARG A 190 6.04 12.01 -2.19
CA ARG A 190 5.34 13.31 -2.09
C ARG A 190 4.62 13.49 -0.77
N LEU A 191 3.87 12.49 -0.31
CA LEU A 191 3.22 12.53 1.00
C LEU A 191 4.22 12.79 2.13
N ALA A 192 5.39 12.17 2.04
CA ALA A 192 6.44 12.28 3.06
C ALA A 192 7.14 13.64 3.07
N ARG A 193 7.42 14.21 1.89
CA ARG A 193 8.13 15.49 1.76
C ARG A 193 7.21 16.69 1.94
N ASP A 194 6.09 16.66 1.24
CA ASP A 194 5.25 17.83 1.04
C ASP A 194 4.07 17.88 2.01
N GLY A 195 3.82 16.75 2.70
CA GLY A 195 2.62 16.56 3.53
C GLY A 195 1.37 16.44 2.67
N TYR A 196 0.21 16.40 3.31
CA TYR A 196 -1.08 16.28 2.63
C TYR A 196 -2.22 16.77 3.51
N ARG A 197 -3.36 17.02 2.86
CA ARG A 197 -4.63 17.32 3.51
C ARG A 197 -5.73 16.47 2.91
N ILE A 198 -6.62 15.96 3.77
CA ILE A 198 -7.81 15.20 3.37
C ILE A 198 -9.04 16.01 3.76
N GLU A 199 -9.84 16.41 2.78
CA GLU A 199 -11.10 17.14 2.98
C GLU A 199 -12.23 16.35 2.31
N GLY A 200 -12.99 15.60 3.14
CA GLY A 200 -13.94 14.63 2.64
C GLY A 200 -13.25 13.56 1.78
N ARG A 201 -13.57 13.53 0.48
CA ARG A 201 -12.94 12.59 -0.47
C ARG A 201 -11.75 13.20 -1.25
N LYS A 202 -11.46 14.47 -1.05
CA LYS A 202 -10.41 15.17 -1.79
C LYS A 202 -9.10 15.12 -1.01
N VAL A 203 -8.06 14.61 -1.66
CA VAL A 203 -6.68 14.66 -1.16
C VAL A 203 -5.93 15.77 -1.89
N THR A 204 -5.24 16.60 -1.16
CA THR A 204 -4.37 17.65 -1.70
C THR A 204 -2.97 17.47 -1.15
N ILE A 205 -1.98 17.37 -2.03
CA ILE A 205 -0.56 17.41 -1.70
C ILE A 205 -0.07 18.79 -2.18
N PRO A 206 0.49 19.63 -1.30
CA PRO A 206 1.07 20.91 -1.72
C PRO A 206 2.11 20.72 -2.82
N SER A 207 2.17 21.66 -3.75
CA SER A 207 3.19 21.70 -4.83
C SER A 207 4.43 22.46 -4.37
#